data_75bae2ed72e7be0f3f070e56ec7b6e27
#
_entry.id   75bae2ed72e7be0f3f070e56ec7b6e27
#
_cell.length_a   1.000
_cell.length_b   1.000
_cell.length_c   1.000
_cell.angle_alpha   90.00
_cell.angle_beta   90.00
_cell.angle_gamma   90.00
#
_symmetry.space_group_name_H-M   'P 1'
#
loop_
_entity.id
_entity.type
_entity.pdbx_description
1 polymer ?
#
loop_
_entity_poly.entity_id
_entity_poly.type
_entity_poly.pdbx_seq_one_letter_code
_entity_poly.pdbx_strand_id
1 'polypeptide(L)'
;RAGARQVEAALGGATLAGLVNNAGIAVAGPLLHLPVEDFRHQMEVNVTAMVTVTQAFAPLLGAESPARKDPGRIVNISSVGGKTANPFLAPYCASKFAVEGLSESLRRELLPYGVDVIIIAPGAVVTPIWSKAEELDIAPYANTVYAGPLARLQAYMLGLGEKGLPPERIGEAIHLALTTAKPKVRYTISPDPFQVFMSEKVLSKRGLDGIVGKRLGLLPE
;
A
#
# COMPACT_ATOMS: atom_id res chain seq x y z
N ARG A 1 -1.75 -0.92 21.68
CA ARG A 1 -1.03 -1.26 22.92
C ARG A 1 -1.64 -2.48 23.65
N ALA A 2 -2.96 -2.60 23.80
CA ALA A 2 -3.57 -3.78 24.43
C ALA A 2 -3.20 -5.07 23.70
N GLY A 3 -3.34 -5.11 22.37
CA GLY A 3 -2.97 -6.27 21.56
C GLY A 3 -1.48 -6.64 21.68
N ALA A 4 -0.57 -5.65 21.74
CA ALA A 4 0.85 -5.92 21.92
C ALA A 4 1.14 -6.64 23.26
N ARG A 5 0.49 -6.19 24.36
CA ARG A 5 0.61 -6.88 25.66
C ARG A 5 0.08 -8.30 25.65
N GLN A 6 -1.02 -8.57 24.91
CA GLN A 6 -1.54 -9.93 24.78
C GLN A 6 -0.56 -10.84 24.04
N VAL A 7 0.04 -10.34 22.94
CA VAL A 7 1.06 -11.08 22.18
C VAL A 7 2.32 -11.29 23.03
N GLU A 8 2.78 -10.27 23.76
CA GLU A 8 3.93 -10.36 24.67
C GLU A 8 3.73 -11.48 25.72
N ALA A 9 2.55 -11.51 26.35
CA ALA A 9 2.20 -12.56 27.30
C ALA A 9 2.22 -13.96 26.66
N ALA A 10 1.73 -14.08 25.43
CA ALA A 10 1.70 -15.35 24.70
C ALA A 10 3.11 -15.81 24.24
N LEU A 11 4.02 -14.86 23.99
CA LEU A 11 5.41 -15.17 23.58
C LEU A 11 6.26 -15.79 24.72
N GLY A 12 5.90 -15.56 25.98
CA GLY A 12 6.63 -16.13 27.11
C GLY A 12 8.14 -15.78 27.12
N GLY A 13 8.50 -14.60 26.61
CA GLY A 13 9.89 -14.14 26.50
C GLY A 13 10.56 -14.45 25.15
N ALA A 14 9.90 -15.17 24.24
CA ALA A 14 10.38 -15.37 22.86
C ALA A 14 10.26 -14.08 22.03
N THR A 15 11.06 -13.98 20.97
CA THR A 15 10.97 -12.88 20.00
C THR A 15 9.81 -13.12 19.04
N LEU A 16 9.03 -12.09 18.73
CA LEU A 16 8.02 -12.15 17.68
C LEU A 16 8.70 -12.29 16.31
N ALA A 17 8.34 -13.32 15.54
CA ALA A 17 8.98 -13.60 14.26
C ALA A 17 8.71 -12.54 13.19
N GLY A 18 7.52 -11.91 13.22
CA GLY A 18 7.19 -10.87 12.27
C GLY A 18 5.90 -10.11 12.58
N LEU A 19 5.84 -8.89 12.05
CA LEU A 19 4.65 -8.03 12.05
C LEU A 19 4.26 -7.73 10.61
N VAL A 20 3.00 -7.96 10.24
CA VAL A 20 2.46 -7.61 8.91
C VAL A 20 1.46 -6.48 9.05
N ASN A 21 1.83 -5.29 8.59
CA ASN A 21 0.93 -4.13 8.51
C ASN A 21 0.16 -4.19 7.19
N ASN A 22 -1.02 -4.80 7.21
CA ASN A 22 -1.85 -5.05 6.03
C ASN A 22 -3.11 -4.17 5.98
N ALA A 23 -3.65 -3.75 7.11
CA ALA A 23 -4.88 -2.97 7.15
C ALA A 23 -4.79 -1.71 6.25
N GLY A 24 -5.84 -1.46 5.49
CA GLY A 24 -5.87 -0.32 4.59
C GLY A 24 -7.21 -0.15 3.90
N ILE A 25 -7.47 1.08 3.51
CA ILE A 25 -8.65 1.49 2.73
C ILE A 25 -8.21 2.19 1.45
N ALA A 26 -9.15 2.41 0.55
CA ALA A 26 -8.96 3.21 -0.65
C ALA A 26 -10.11 4.21 -0.78
N VAL A 27 -9.77 5.49 -0.77
CA VAL A 27 -10.69 6.60 -1.05
C VAL A 27 -10.44 7.08 -2.46
N ALA A 28 -11.52 7.22 -3.24
CA ALA A 28 -11.48 7.66 -4.63
C ALA A 28 -12.37 8.91 -4.83
N GLY A 29 -11.94 9.79 -5.71
CA GLY A 29 -12.68 10.99 -6.10
C GLY A 29 -11.75 12.09 -6.62
N PRO A 30 -12.29 13.10 -7.33
CA PRO A 30 -11.52 14.25 -7.78
C PRO A 30 -11.04 15.05 -6.57
N LEU A 31 -9.72 15.18 -6.42
CA LEU A 31 -9.11 15.80 -5.22
C LEU A 31 -9.64 17.22 -4.94
N LEU A 32 -9.98 17.99 -5.98
CA LEU A 32 -10.52 19.34 -5.82
C LEU A 32 -11.94 19.38 -5.24
N HIS A 33 -12.66 18.27 -5.24
CA HIS A 33 -14.04 18.16 -4.76
C HIS A 33 -14.19 17.17 -3.61
N LEU A 34 -13.11 16.46 -3.26
CA LEU A 34 -13.11 15.48 -2.20
C LEU A 34 -13.12 16.16 -0.83
N PRO A 35 -13.99 15.77 0.12
CA PRO A 35 -13.92 16.26 1.50
C PRO A 35 -12.54 16.00 2.11
N VAL A 36 -11.99 17.01 2.79
CA VAL A 36 -10.66 16.89 3.44
C VAL A 36 -10.67 15.81 4.52
N GLU A 37 -11.80 15.58 5.12
CA GLU A 37 -12.02 14.52 6.13
C GLU A 37 -11.79 13.13 5.56
N ASP A 38 -12.19 12.88 4.32
CA ASP A 38 -11.94 11.60 3.62
C ASP A 38 -10.44 11.41 3.38
N PHE A 39 -9.72 12.48 3.00
CA PHE A 39 -8.28 12.45 2.90
C PHE A 39 -7.63 12.15 4.25
N ARG A 40 -8.06 12.82 5.34
CA ARG A 40 -7.56 12.58 6.70
C ARG A 40 -7.81 11.15 7.13
N HIS A 41 -9.02 10.63 6.90
CA HIS A 41 -9.37 9.25 7.22
C HIS A 41 -8.49 8.24 6.47
N GLN A 42 -8.25 8.48 5.17
CA GLN A 42 -7.31 7.67 4.38
C GLN A 42 -5.91 7.63 5.00
N MET A 43 -5.37 8.78 5.41
CA MET A 43 -4.05 8.88 6.03
C MET A 43 -4.03 8.25 7.42
N GLU A 44 -5.07 8.45 8.21
CA GLU A 44 -5.19 7.87 9.55
C GLU A 44 -5.13 6.35 9.51
N VAL A 45 -5.92 5.72 8.62
CA VAL A 45 -5.96 4.26 8.53
C VAL A 45 -4.69 3.68 7.91
N ASN A 46 -4.22 4.23 6.77
CA ASN A 46 -3.15 3.60 6.01
C ASN A 46 -1.74 3.95 6.53
N VAL A 47 -1.60 5.07 7.25
CA VAL A 47 -0.28 5.61 7.64
C VAL A 47 -0.17 5.72 9.16
N THR A 48 -1.00 6.54 9.82
CA THR A 48 -0.89 6.79 11.26
C THR A 48 -1.08 5.51 12.08
N ALA A 49 -2.11 4.71 11.73
CA ALA A 49 -2.36 3.44 12.41
C ALA A 49 -1.19 2.46 12.22
N MET A 50 -0.60 2.39 11.01
CA MET A 50 0.59 1.56 10.76
C MET A 50 1.76 1.97 11.66
N VAL A 51 2.04 3.27 11.79
CA VAL A 51 3.10 3.77 12.69
C VAL A 51 2.80 3.39 14.14
N THR A 52 1.56 3.61 14.59
CA THR A 52 1.12 3.29 15.96
C THR A 52 1.28 1.80 16.29
N VAL A 53 0.90 0.93 15.34
CA VAL A 53 1.04 -0.53 15.49
C VAL A 53 2.52 -0.90 15.50
N THR A 54 3.30 -0.38 14.57
CA THR A 54 4.74 -0.63 14.50
C THR A 54 5.45 -0.26 15.80
N GLN A 55 5.21 0.94 16.34
CA GLN A 55 5.77 1.37 17.64
C GLN A 55 5.39 0.45 18.79
N ALA A 56 4.15 -0.06 18.79
CA ALA A 56 3.70 -0.95 19.86
C ALA A 56 4.32 -2.35 19.79
N PHE A 57 4.67 -2.84 18.59
CA PHE A 57 5.19 -4.19 18.38
C PHE A 57 6.70 -4.25 18.14
N ALA A 58 7.35 -3.15 17.82
CA ALA A 58 8.81 -3.11 17.56
C ALA A 58 9.66 -3.71 18.71
N PRO A 59 9.35 -3.45 20.00
CA PRO A 59 10.06 -4.10 21.10
C PRO A 59 10.00 -5.63 21.04
N LEU A 60 8.83 -6.17 20.71
CA LEU A 60 8.64 -7.64 20.64
C LEU A 60 9.43 -8.27 19.46
N LEU A 61 9.74 -7.49 18.43
CA LEU A 61 10.59 -7.90 17.31
C LEU A 61 12.09 -7.82 17.62
N GLY A 62 12.46 -7.32 18.79
CA GLY A 62 13.85 -7.17 19.22
C GLY A 62 14.43 -5.76 19.09
N ALA A 63 13.62 -4.74 18.79
CA ALA A 63 14.08 -3.36 18.62
C ALA A 63 14.32 -2.59 19.94
N GLU A 64 14.46 -3.26 21.07
CA GLU A 64 14.83 -2.64 22.34
C GLU A 64 16.26 -2.92 22.77
N SER A 65 16.88 -3.99 22.25
CA SER A 65 18.23 -4.40 22.63
C SER A 65 19.05 -4.72 21.40
N PRO A 66 20.19 -4.06 21.20
CA PRO A 66 21.09 -4.38 20.10
C PRO A 66 21.49 -5.87 20.13
N ALA A 67 21.52 -6.49 18.95
CA ALA A 67 22.07 -7.84 18.76
C ALA A 67 21.29 -8.99 19.44
N ARG A 68 19.95 -8.99 19.42
CA ARG A 68 19.22 -10.25 19.63
C ARG A 68 19.60 -11.25 18.55
N LYS A 69 19.73 -12.51 18.95
CA LYS A 69 20.25 -13.58 18.09
C LYS A 69 19.34 -13.87 16.88
N ASP A 70 18.03 -13.63 17.00
CA ASP A 70 17.04 -13.85 15.95
C ASP A 70 15.99 -12.72 15.99
N PRO A 71 16.29 -11.54 15.42
CA PRO A 71 15.32 -10.44 15.36
C PRO A 71 14.17 -10.79 14.41
N GLY A 72 12.97 -10.30 14.74
CA GLY A 72 11.81 -10.41 13.86
C GLY A 72 11.89 -9.45 12.67
N ARG A 73 10.85 -9.47 11.84
CA ARG A 73 10.74 -8.63 10.64
C ARG A 73 9.45 -7.84 10.60
N ILE A 74 9.48 -6.69 9.93
CA ILE A 74 8.29 -5.88 9.64
C ILE A 74 8.01 -6.00 8.15
N VAL A 75 6.77 -6.36 7.80
CA VAL A 75 6.28 -6.37 6.41
C VAL A 75 5.18 -5.34 6.28
N ASN A 76 5.40 -4.31 5.48
CA ASN A 76 4.43 -3.25 5.21
C ASN A 76 3.80 -3.45 3.83
N ILE A 77 2.47 -3.53 3.79
CA ILE A 77 1.74 -3.68 2.52
C ILE A 77 1.53 -2.31 1.90
N SER A 78 2.33 -2.02 0.87
CA SER A 78 2.20 -0.85 0.01
C SER A 78 1.26 -1.14 -1.17
N SER A 79 1.63 -0.68 -2.35
CA SER A 79 0.97 -0.89 -3.64
C SER A 79 1.92 -0.47 -4.77
N VAL A 80 1.64 -0.89 -6.00
CA VAL A 80 2.20 -0.23 -7.19
C VAL A 80 1.81 1.26 -7.22
N GLY A 81 0.66 1.61 -6.64
CA GLY A 81 0.23 3.00 -6.41
C GLY A 81 1.11 3.80 -5.44
N GLY A 82 2.09 3.17 -4.76
CA GLY A 82 3.11 3.83 -3.95
C GLY A 82 4.32 4.35 -4.75
N LYS A 83 4.38 4.09 -6.04
CA LYS A 83 5.43 4.59 -6.96
C LYS A 83 4.85 5.31 -8.17
N THR A 84 3.62 4.96 -8.58
CA THR A 84 2.93 5.58 -9.71
C THR A 84 1.52 5.96 -9.28
N ALA A 85 1.22 7.26 -9.25
CA ALA A 85 -0.09 7.76 -8.84
C ALA A 85 -1.07 7.76 -10.01
N ASN A 86 -2.32 7.36 -9.74
CA ASN A 86 -3.43 7.43 -10.69
C ASN A 86 -4.36 8.61 -10.37
N PRO A 87 -4.96 9.27 -11.38
CA PRO A 87 -5.98 10.27 -11.16
C PRO A 87 -7.13 9.72 -10.33
N PHE A 88 -7.77 10.57 -9.56
CA PHE A 88 -8.90 10.28 -8.68
C PHE A 88 -8.62 9.31 -7.52
N LEU A 89 -7.37 8.85 -7.39
CA LEU A 89 -6.90 8.03 -6.27
C LEU A 89 -5.84 8.77 -5.44
N ALA A 90 -5.84 10.10 -5.46
CA ALA A 90 -4.81 10.90 -4.80
C ALA A 90 -4.64 10.59 -3.30
N PRO A 91 -5.70 10.47 -2.47
CA PRO A 91 -5.54 10.10 -1.06
C PRO A 91 -4.89 8.74 -0.89
N TYR A 92 -5.36 7.74 -1.65
CA TYR A 92 -4.80 6.39 -1.61
C TYR A 92 -3.33 6.37 -2.03
N CYS A 93 -3.01 6.95 -3.19
CA CYS A 93 -1.63 7.00 -3.68
C CYS A 93 -0.71 7.74 -2.70
N ALA A 94 -1.14 8.90 -2.19
CA ALA A 94 -0.37 9.65 -1.19
C ALA A 94 -0.07 8.78 0.05
N SER A 95 -1.06 8.04 0.55
CA SER A 95 -0.86 7.13 1.68
C SER A 95 0.14 6.00 1.36
N LYS A 96 0.09 5.44 0.15
CA LYS A 96 1.03 4.37 -0.25
C LYS A 96 2.44 4.89 -0.53
N PHE A 97 2.59 6.10 -1.07
CA PHE A 97 3.89 6.79 -1.13
C PHE A 97 4.46 7.04 0.27
N ALA A 98 3.61 7.45 1.22
CA ALA A 98 4.02 7.62 2.62
C ALA A 98 4.50 6.28 3.23
N VAL A 99 3.78 5.17 3.00
CA VAL A 99 4.20 3.84 3.45
C VAL A 99 5.57 3.45 2.88
N GLU A 100 5.84 3.73 1.60
CA GLU A 100 7.15 3.47 0.97
C GLU A 100 8.26 4.27 1.68
N GLY A 101 8.08 5.60 1.83
CA GLY A 101 9.08 6.46 2.47
C GLY A 101 9.32 6.12 3.95
N LEU A 102 8.24 5.89 4.70
CA LEU A 102 8.34 5.47 6.11
C LEU A 102 9.06 4.12 6.25
N SER A 103 8.76 3.16 5.38
CA SER A 103 9.40 1.85 5.42
C SER A 103 10.89 1.94 5.12
N GLU A 104 11.29 2.78 4.17
CA GLU A 104 12.71 3.00 3.85
C GLU A 104 13.47 3.66 5.02
N SER A 105 12.88 4.67 5.67
CA SER A 105 13.47 5.34 6.82
C SER A 105 13.60 4.36 7.99
N LEU A 106 12.49 3.72 8.37
CA LEU A 106 12.45 2.78 9.47
C LEU A 106 13.43 1.61 9.30
N ARG A 107 13.59 1.10 8.07
CA ARG A 107 14.56 0.04 7.78
C ARG A 107 16.00 0.46 8.13
N ARG A 108 16.35 1.72 7.87
CA ARG A 108 17.69 2.26 8.21
C ARG A 108 17.81 2.52 9.70
N GLU A 109 16.78 2.99 10.36
CA GLU A 109 16.74 3.23 11.80
C GLU A 109 16.86 1.93 12.62
N LEU A 110 16.34 0.82 12.08
CA LEU A 110 16.36 -0.49 12.75
C LEU A 110 17.61 -1.33 12.44
N LEU A 111 18.55 -0.84 11.64
CA LEU A 111 19.84 -1.53 11.38
C LEU A 111 20.59 -1.93 12.66
N PRO A 112 20.68 -1.10 13.73
CA PRO A 112 21.34 -1.48 14.97
C PRO A 112 20.74 -2.68 15.68
N TYR A 113 19.46 -2.96 15.41
CA TYR A 113 18.71 -4.06 16.03
C TYR A 113 18.64 -5.32 15.16
N GLY A 114 19.06 -5.23 13.89
CA GLY A 114 18.95 -6.32 12.92
C GLY A 114 17.51 -6.60 12.46
N VAL A 115 16.55 -5.72 12.76
CA VAL A 115 15.15 -5.87 12.36
C VAL A 115 14.97 -5.38 10.94
N ASP A 116 14.64 -6.28 10.02
CA ASP A 116 14.35 -5.94 8.62
C ASP A 116 12.96 -5.32 8.46
N VAL A 117 12.86 -4.31 7.58
CA VAL A 117 11.59 -3.75 7.14
C VAL A 117 11.45 -3.97 5.64
N ILE A 118 10.42 -4.71 5.26
CA ILE A 118 10.21 -5.20 3.91
C ILE A 118 8.88 -4.66 3.37
N ILE A 119 8.88 -4.22 2.12
CA ILE A 119 7.70 -3.72 1.44
C ILE A 119 7.16 -4.80 0.51
N ILE A 120 5.88 -5.14 0.65
CA ILE A 120 5.12 -5.87 -0.37
C ILE A 120 4.26 -4.84 -1.11
N ALA A 121 4.40 -4.76 -2.42
CA ALA A 121 3.71 -3.80 -3.28
C ALA A 121 2.83 -4.54 -4.31
N PRO A 122 1.58 -4.86 -3.95
CA PRO A 122 0.64 -5.49 -4.86
C PRO A 122 0.21 -4.56 -6.00
N GLY A 123 -0.04 -5.15 -7.17
CA GLY A 123 -0.91 -4.59 -8.20
C GLY A 123 -2.37 -4.93 -7.91
N ALA A 124 -3.14 -5.27 -8.94
CA ALA A 124 -4.52 -5.73 -8.76
C ALA A 124 -4.55 -7.13 -8.11
N VAL A 125 -5.31 -7.26 -7.02
CA VAL A 125 -5.54 -8.50 -6.28
C VAL A 125 -7.03 -8.66 -6.10
N VAL A 126 -7.58 -9.85 -6.32
CA VAL A 126 -9.01 -10.15 -6.15
C VAL A 126 -9.37 -10.09 -4.67
N THR A 127 -9.90 -8.93 -4.24
CA THR A 127 -10.27 -8.68 -2.84
C THR A 127 -11.51 -7.78 -2.77
N PRO A 128 -12.22 -7.75 -1.64
CA PRO A 128 -13.37 -6.87 -1.45
C PRO A 128 -13.08 -5.37 -1.59
N ILE A 129 -11.82 -4.93 -1.71
CA ILE A 129 -11.49 -3.53 -1.93
C ILE A 129 -12.10 -2.99 -3.24
N TRP A 130 -12.33 -3.87 -4.22
CA TRP A 130 -12.90 -3.52 -5.51
C TRP A 130 -14.42 -3.32 -5.47
N SER A 131 -15.15 -3.94 -4.54
CA SER A 131 -16.57 -3.67 -4.34
C SER A 131 -16.83 -2.22 -3.96
N LYS A 132 -15.87 -1.56 -3.32
CA LYS A 132 -15.93 -0.11 -3.05
C LYS A 132 -15.88 0.75 -4.32
N ALA A 133 -15.40 0.20 -5.44
CA ALA A 133 -15.51 0.89 -6.73
C ALA A 133 -16.95 0.90 -7.26
N GLU A 134 -17.77 -0.12 -6.94
CA GLU A 134 -19.21 -0.15 -7.22
C GLU A 134 -19.94 0.89 -6.37
N GLU A 135 -19.51 1.06 -5.12
CA GLU A 135 -20.08 2.01 -4.17
C GLU A 135 -19.63 3.46 -4.41
N LEU A 136 -18.70 3.69 -5.36
CA LEU A 136 -18.24 5.05 -5.67
C LEU A 136 -19.38 5.87 -6.22
N ASP A 137 -19.90 6.79 -5.41
CA ASP A 137 -20.92 7.73 -5.84
C ASP A 137 -20.31 8.80 -6.75
N ILE A 138 -20.64 8.72 -8.04
CA ILE A 138 -20.22 9.70 -9.06
C ILE A 138 -21.22 10.83 -9.26
N ALA A 139 -22.43 10.74 -8.67
CA ALA A 139 -23.49 11.73 -8.85
C ALA A 139 -23.10 13.15 -8.39
N PRO A 140 -22.35 13.34 -7.28
CA PRO A 140 -21.87 14.66 -6.88
C PRO A 140 -20.99 15.36 -7.93
N TYR A 141 -20.40 14.60 -8.85
CA TYR A 141 -19.48 15.12 -9.87
C TYR A 141 -20.11 15.23 -11.26
N ALA A 142 -21.44 14.96 -11.39
CA ALA A 142 -22.14 14.90 -12.68
C ALA A 142 -22.04 16.21 -13.49
N ASN A 143 -21.97 17.35 -12.81
CA ASN A 143 -21.86 18.67 -13.44
C ASN A 143 -20.40 19.18 -13.53
N THR A 144 -19.42 18.29 -13.42
CA THR A 144 -18.01 18.63 -13.55
C THR A 144 -17.39 17.98 -14.79
N VAL A 145 -16.25 18.49 -15.22
CA VAL A 145 -15.44 17.86 -16.30
C VAL A 145 -14.97 16.44 -15.94
N TYR A 146 -15.14 16.02 -14.70
CA TYR A 146 -14.68 14.73 -14.18
C TYR A 146 -15.71 13.61 -14.29
N ALA A 147 -16.98 13.89 -14.63
CA ALA A 147 -18.03 12.88 -14.69
C ALA A 147 -17.69 11.71 -15.62
N GLY A 148 -17.33 12.01 -16.87
CA GLY A 148 -16.91 10.98 -17.84
C GLY A 148 -15.63 10.24 -17.46
N PRO A 149 -14.54 10.94 -17.11
CA PRO A 149 -13.31 10.33 -16.62
C PRO A 149 -13.47 9.42 -15.38
N LEU A 150 -14.33 9.80 -14.43
CA LEU A 150 -14.62 8.99 -13.23
C LEU A 150 -15.35 7.69 -13.60
N ALA A 151 -16.36 7.77 -14.49
CA ALA A 151 -17.06 6.58 -14.95
C ALA A 151 -16.11 5.59 -15.65
N ARG A 152 -15.15 6.11 -16.45
CA ARG A 152 -14.09 5.26 -17.08
C ARG A 152 -13.16 4.66 -16.05
N LEU A 153 -12.77 5.42 -15.01
CA LEU A 153 -11.96 4.88 -13.92
C LEU A 153 -12.71 3.77 -13.18
N GLN A 154 -13.98 4.00 -12.83
CA GLN A 154 -14.80 3.00 -12.13
C GLN A 154 -14.88 1.69 -12.93
N ALA A 155 -15.22 1.77 -14.22
CA ALA A 155 -15.25 0.60 -15.10
C ALA A 155 -13.87 -0.10 -15.19
N TYR A 156 -12.79 0.67 -15.26
CA TYR A 156 -11.43 0.12 -15.26
C TYR A 156 -11.08 -0.59 -13.96
N MET A 157 -11.43 -0.01 -12.80
CA MET A 157 -11.18 -0.61 -11.49
C MET A 157 -11.94 -1.92 -11.31
N LEU A 158 -13.21 -1.99 -11.72
CA LEU A 158 -14.00 -3.22 -11.68
C LEU A 158 -13.36 -4.33 -12.53
N GLY A 159 -12.96 -4.00 -13.77
CA GLY A 159 -12.25 -4.95 -14.62
C GLY A 159 -10.87 -5.40 -14.07
N LEU A 160 -10.19 -4.56 -13.29
CA LEU A 160 -8.97 -4.97 -12.60
C LEU A 160 -9.27 -5.91 -11.43
N GLY A 161 -10.38 -5.70 -10.71
CA GLY A 161 -10.82 -6.57 -9.63
C GLY A 161 -11.08 -8.00 -10.11
N GLU A 162 -11.70 -8.16 -11.28
CA GLU A 162 -11.98 -9.47 -11.88
C GLU A 162 -10.72 -10.21 -12.37
N LYS A 163 -9.73 -9.46 -12.87
CA LYS A 163 -8.48 -9.97 -13.49
C LYS A 163 -7.28 -9.93 -12.57
N GLY A 164 -7.49 -9.58 -11.30
CA GLY A 164 -6.43 -9.49 -10.30
C GLY A 164 -5.78 -10.83 -9.98
N LEU A 165 -4.64 -10.77 -9.30
CA LEU A 165 -4.02 -11.97 -8.74
C LEU A 165 -4.85 -12.51 -7.56
N PRO A 166 -4.85 -13.83 -7.33
CA PRO A 166 -5.45 -14.37 -6.12
C PRO A 166 -4.68 -13.88 -4.88
N PRO A 167 -5.38 -13.65 -3.74
CA PRO A 167 -4.76 -13.16 -2.49
C PRO A 167 -3.61 -14.06 -1.99
N GLU A 168 -3.66 -15.35 -2.28
CA GLU A 168 -2.65 -16.34 -1.91
C GLU A 168 -1.26 -15.96 -2.44
N ARG A 169 -1.19 -15.34 -3.62
CA ARG A 169 0.09 -14.87 -4.19
C ARG A 169 0.74 -13.79 -3.34
N ILE A 170 -0.06 -12.97 -2.67
CA ILE A 170 0.45 -11.97 -1.73
C ILE A 170 0.87 -12.65 -0.42
N GLY A 171 0.09 -13.64 0.05
CA GLY A 171 0.44 -14.48 1.20
C GLY A 171 1.78 -15.20 1.00
N GLU A 172 2.01 -15.81 -0.17
CA GLU A 172 3.29 -16.45 -0.53
C GLU A 172 4.47 -15.45 -0.48
N ALA A 173 4.26 -14.24 -1.01
CA ALA A 173 5.30 -13.21 -0.99
C ALA A 173 5.61 -12.71 0.43
N ILE A 174 4.59 -12.58 1.28
CA ILE A 174 4.75 -12.25 2.71
C ILE A 174 5.51 -13.37 3.42
N HIS A 175 5.11 -14.62 3.21
CA HIS A 175 5.79 -15.77 3.79
C HIS A 175 7.27 -15.82 3.38
N LEU A 176 7.53 -15.65 2.08
CA LEU A 176 8.91 -15.58 1.56
C LEU A 176 9.71 -14.45 2.21
N ALA A 177 9.12 -13.26 2.36
CA ALA A 177 9.76 -12.11 2.98
C ALA A 177 10.10 -12.37 4.46
N LEU A 178 9.25 -13.11 5.17
CA LEU A 178 9.46 -13.45 6.58
C LEU A 178 10.46 -14.57 6.80
N THR A 179 10.62 -15.52 5.85
CA THR A 179 11.36 -16.78 6.07
C THR A 179 12.70 -16.87 5.34
N THR A 180 12.88 -16.15 4.21
CA THR A 180 14.16 -16.24 3.47
C THR A 180 15.32 -15.60 4.23
N ALA A 181 16.51 -16.16 4.10
CA ALA A 181 17.70 -15.68 4.83
C ALA A 181 18.09 -14.24 4.43
N LYS A 182 17.90 -13.86 3.18
CA LYS A 182 18.23 -12.51 2.65
C LYS A 182 17.03 -11.98 1.86
N PRO A 183 16.02 -11.37 2.50
CA PRO A 183 14.87 -10.85 1.80
C PRO A 183 15.23 -9.63 0.93
N LYS A 184 14.49 -9.46 -0.16
CA LYS A 184 14.52 -8.18 -0.88
C LYS A 184 13.85 -7.11 -0.01
N VAL A 185 14.29 -5.88 -0.13
CA VAL A 185 13.68 -4.75 0.59
C VAL A 185 12.28 -4.40 0.06
N ARG A 186 11.98 -4.80 -1.19
CA ARG A 186 10.68 -4.57 -1.83
C ARG A 186 10.35 -5.70 -2.82
N TYR A 187 9.13 -6.21 -2.73
CA TYR A 187 8.55 -7.19 -3.66
C TYR A 187 7.38 -6.54 -4.37
N THR A 188 7.46 -6.44 -5.69
CA THR A 188 6.34 -6.00 -6.54
C THR A 188 5.64 -7.23 -7.09
N ILE A 189 4.35 -7.39 -6.79
CA ILE A 189 3.54 -8.55 -7.16
C ILE A 189 2.37 -8.05 -8.01
N SER A 190 2.44 -8.21 -9.31
CA SER A 190 1.46 -7.69 -10.26
C SER A 190 1.12 -8.73 -11.33
N PRO A 191 -0.14 -8.76 -11.82
CA PRO A 191 -0.49 -9.55 -13.01
C PRO A 191 0.25 -9.07 -14.27
N ASP A 192 0.63 -7.79 -14.32
CA ASP A 192 1.43 -7.21 -15.42
C ASP A 192 2.71 -6.54 -14.87
N PRO A 193 3.77 -7.32 -14.60
CA PRO A 193 5.04 -6.79 -14.12
C PRO A 193 5.74 -5.86 -15.12
N PHE A 194 5.53 -6.09 -16.42
CA PHE A 194 6.14 -5.27 -17.46
C PHE A 194 5.55 -3.86 -17.48
N GLN A 195 4.21 -3.74 -17.42
CA GLN A 195 3.56 -2.44 -17.33
C GLN A 195 4.00 -1.66 -16.09
N VAL A 196 4.12 -2.34 -14.94
CA VAL A 196 4.62 -1.73 -13.71
C VAL A 196 6.05 -1.24 -13.88
N PHE A 197 6.95 -2.06 -14.43
CA PHE A 197 8.33 -1.67 -14.69
C PHE A 197 8.40 -0.45 -15.63
N MET A 198 7.62 -0.46 -16.72
CA MET A 198 7.57 0.66 -17.67
C MET A 198 7.12 1.96 -16.99
N SER A 199 6.05 1.91 -16.18
CA SER A 199 5.50 3.09 -15.50
C SER A 199 6.40 3.62 -14.37
N GLU A 200 7.11 2.72 -13.66
CA GLU A 200 7.96 3.12 -12.53
C GLU A 200 9.37 3.56 -12.96
N LYS A 201 9.93 2.99 -14.04
CA LYS A 201 11.36 3.08 -14.34
C LYS A 201 11.71 3.68 -15.70
N VAL A 202 10.82 3.59 -16.70
CA VAL A 202 11.15 3.91 -18.08
C VAL A 202 10.43 5.15 -18.57
N LEU A 203 9.12 5.23 -18.37
CA LEU A 203 8.33 6.35 -18.87
C LEU A 203 8.61 7.63 -18.10
N SER A 204 8.79 8.74 -18.83
CA SER A 204 8.78 10.06 -18.20
C SER A 204 7.41 10.36 -17.60
N LYS A 205 7.36 11.20 -16.55
CA LYS A 205 6.07 11.60 -15.94
C LYS A 205 5.11 12.21 -16.96
N ARG A 206 5.61 13.06 -17.88
CA ARG A 206 4.80 13.64 -18.96
C ARG A 206 4.31 12.60 -19.97
N GLY A 207 5.13 11.60 -20.30
CA GLY A 207 4.70 10.49 -21.14
C GLY A 207 3.58 9.68 -20.50
N LEU A 208 3.70 9.41 -19.21
CA LEU A 208 2.65 8.74 -18.43
C LEU A 208 1.38 9.58 -18.33
N ASP A 209 1.49 10.90 -18.11
CA ASP A 209 0.35 11.84 -18.11
C ASP A 209 -0.43 11.75 -19.43
N GLY A 210 0.28 11.70 -20.57
CA GLY A 210 -0.36 11.57 -21.89
C GLY A 210 -1.11 10.25 -22.06
N ILE A 211 -0.51 9.12 -21.64
CA ILE A 211 -1.12 7.79 -21.73
C ILE A 211 -2.37 7.70 -20.85
N VAL A 212 -2.24 8.09 -19.59
CA VAL A 212 -3.34 8.03 -18.60
C VAL A 212 -4.42 9.04 -18.96
N GLY A 213 -4.04 10.25 -19.35
CA GLY A 213 -4.95 11.32 -19.76
C GLY A 213 -5.79 10.90 -20.96
N LYS A 214 -5.19 10.30 -22.00
CA LYS A 214 -5.89 9.76 -23.15
C LYS A 214 -6.85 8.63 -22.76
N ARG A 215 -6.40 7.69 -21.94
CA ARG A 215 -7.21 6.55 -21.50
C ARG A 215 -8.46 6.96 -20.74
N LEU A 216 -8.33 7.95 -19.86
CA LEU A 216 -9.44 8.43 -19.04
C LEU A 216 -10.22 9.61 -19.64
N GLY A 217 -9.76 10.17 -20.77
CA GLY A 217 -10.37 11.34 -21.39
C GLY A 217 -10.19 12.61 -20.55
N LEU A 218 -9.00 12.80 -20.00
CA LEU A 218 -8.60 13.98 -19.22
C LEU A 218 -7.82 15.01 -20.04
N LEU A 219 -7.48 14.68 -21.30
CA LEU A 219 -6.79 15.64 -22.17
C LEU A 219 -7.81 16.64 -22.73
N PRO A 220 -7.44 17.91 -22.85
CA PRO A 220 -8.27 18.89 -23.57
C PRO A 220 -8.46 18.46 -25.03
N GLU A 221 -9.62 18.80 -25.58
CA GLU A 221 -9.94 18.61 -26.99
C GLU A 221 -9.08 19.51 -27.88
#